data_8d48db538e8ccdbf3adc31b8465d1fea
#
_entry.id   8d48db538e8ccdbf3adc31b8465d1fea
#
_cell.length_a   1.000
_cell.length_b   1.000
_cell.length_c   1.000
_cell.angle_alpha   90.00
_cell.angle_beta   90.00
_cell.angle_gamma   90.00
#
_symmetry.space_group_name_H-M   'P 1'
#
loop_
_entity.id
_entity.type
_entity.pdbx_description
1 polymer ?
#
loop_
_entity_poly.entity_id
_entity_poly.type
_entity_poly.pdbx_seq_one_letter_code
_entity_poly.pdbx_strand_id
1 'polypeptide(L)'
;PDVSSAASDVYKRQVMITGLSVGMQSVVLPLFVIAGIVGLSTYFSGLYGVGIAAVGMLSTVGITMAIDAYGPVADNAGGIAEMSGMKSEVREITDSLDELGNTTAAIGKGFAIGAAALAALAIIAAYMLAADVEQLSLDDPKVLMGMFIGGSIPFLVSSITMTAVGDAAFEMIEEIRRQFREIPGLLEGKAEPDNAKCVD
;
A
#
# COMPACT_ATOMS: atom_id res chain seq x y z
N PRO A 1 11.41 -25.41 -25.59
CA PRO A 1 10.98 -24.19 -24.93
C PRO A 1 11.35 -23.01 -25.81
N ASP A 2 10.31 -22.28 -26.22
CA ASP A 2 10.43 -21.18 -27.14
C ASP A 2 11.30 -20.09 -26.47
N VAL A 3 12.32 -19.59 -27.18
CA VAL A 3 13.24 -18.56 -26.66
C VAL A 3 12.46 -17.33 -26.19
N SER A 4 11.30 -17.06 -26.78
CA SER A 4 10.39 -15.99 -26.42
C SER A 4 9.77 -16.18 -25.01
N SER A 5 9.44 -17.39 -24.62
CA SER A 5 8.86 -17.70 -23.30
C SER A 5 9.91 -17.56 -22.19
N ALA A 6 11.12 -18.05 -22.41
CA ALA A 6 12.23 -17.93 -21.47
C ALA A 6 12.64 -16.46 -21.25
N ALA A 7 12.71 -15.66 -22.32
CA ALA A 7 12.98 -14.22 -22.22
C ALA A 7 11.87 -13.47 -21.46
N SER A 8 10.60 -13.83 -21.70
CA SER A 8 9.46 -13.27 -20.97
C SER A 8 9.51 -13.60 -19.47
N ASP A 9 9.88 -14.81 -19.09
CA ASP A 9 9.99 -15.22 -17.71
C ASP A 9 11.15 -14.52 -16.96
N VAL A 10 12.28 -14.33 -17.64
CA VAL A 10 13.41 -13.55 -17.11
C VAL A 10 12.99 -12.09 -16.88
N TYR A 11 12.30 -11.49 -17.84
CA TYR A 11 11.82 -10.12 -17.73
C TYR A 11 10.83 -9.94 -16.56
N LYS A 12 9.87 -10.85 -16.40
CA LYS A 12 8.92 -10.83 -15.26
C LYS A 12 9.63 -10.90 -13.92
N ARG A 13 10.60 -11.79 -13.78
CA ARG A 13 11.42 -11.91 -12.56
C ARG A 13 12.21 -10.62 -12.27
N GLN A 14 12.79 -10.03 -13.30
CA GLN A 14 13.55 -8.79 -13.18
C GLN A 14 12.66 -7.62 -12.75
N VAL A 15 11.44 -7.51 -13.27
CA VAL A 15 10.46 -6.50 -12.85
C VAL A 15 10.12 -6.63 -11.37
N MET A 16 9.88 -7.86 -10.87
CA MET A 16 9.60 -8.11 -9.46
C MET A 16 10.78 -7.72 -8.56
N ILE A 17 12.00 -8.12 -8.92
CA ILE A 17 13.21 -7.81 -8.15
C ILE A 17 13.47 -6.29 -8.14
N THR A 18 13.33 -5.64 -9.29
CA THR A 18 13.50 -4.19 -9.40
C THR A 18 12.44 -3.45 -8.58
N GLY A 19 11.18 -3.87 -8.66
CA GLY A 19 10.10 -3.29 -7.86
C GLY A 19 10.37 -3.41 -6.34
N LEU A 20 10.80 -4.58 -5.90
CA LEU A 20 11.18 -4.80 -4.50
C LEU A 20 12.38 -3.91 -4.10
N SER A 21 13.39 -3.81 -4.93
CA SER A 21 14.57 -2.97 -4.69
C SER A 21 14.20 -1.50 -4.56
N VAL A 22 13.38 -0.98 -5.49
CA VAL A 22 12.89 0.41 -5.44
C VAL A 22 12.04 0.64 -4.19
N GLY A 23 11.17 -0.32 -3.86
CA GLY A 23 10.35 -0.26 -2.64
C GLY A 23 11.21 -0.19 -1.36
N MET A 24 12.26 -0.99 -1.27
CA MET A 24 13.19 -0.94 -0.14
C MET A 24 13.97 0.38 -0.08
N GLN A 25 14.42 0.89 -1.22
CA GLN A 25 15.15 2.16 -1.30
C GLN A 25 14.28 3.36 -0.93
N SER A 26 13.00 3.33 -1.29
CA SER A 26 12.06 4.43 -1.04
C SER A 26 11.82 4.70 0.45
N VAL A 27 12.09 3.75 1.32
CA VAL A 27 11.93 3.88 2.79
C VAL A 27 13.03 4.72 3.43
N VAL A 28 14.21 4.78 2.82
CA VAL A 28 15.41 5.37 3.42
C VAL A 28 15.24 6.87 3.72
N LEU A 29 14.84 7.65 2.71
CA LEU A 29 14.67 9.10 2.87
C LEU A 29 13.57 9.47 3.90
N PRO A 30 12.37 8.87 3.88
CA PRO A 30 11.36 9.10 4.90
C PRO A 30 11.84 8.79 6.31
N LEU A 31 12.61 7.73 6.53
CA LEU A 31 13.15 7.40 7.85
C LEU A 31 14.12 8.47 8.36
N PHE A 32 15.00 9.01 7.51
CA PHE A 32 15.86 10.12 7.90
C PHE A 32 15.08 11.38 8.26
N VAL A 33 14.02 11.68 7.49
CA VAL A 33 13.15 12.83 7.78
C VAL A 33 12.43 12.65 9.12
N ILE A 34 11.87 11.46 9.37
CA ILE A 34 11.20 11.16 10.66
C ILE A 34 12.20 11.27 11.81
N ALA A 35 13.39 10.70 11.67
CA ALA A 35 14.44 10.80 12.69
C ALA A 35 14.81 12.27 12.98
N GLY A 36 14.92 13.10 11.94
CA GLY A 36 15.15 14.53 12.08
C GLY A 36 14.01 15.25 12.81
N ILE A 37 12.75 14.94 12.48
CA ILE A 37 11.56 15.49 13.14
C ILE A 37 11.55 15.10 14.62
N VAL A 38 11.79 13.83 14.95
CA VAL A 38 11.86 13.34 16.33
C VAL A 38 12.96 14.08 17.09
N GLY A 39 14.16 14.19 16.52
CA GLY A 39 15.28 14.88 17.13
C GLY A 39 14.99 16.36 17.42
N LEU A 40 14.51 17.09 16.41
CA LEU A 40 14.17 18.51 16.57
C LEU A 40 13.02 18.74 17.54
N SER A 41 11.95 17.96 17.43
CA SER A 41 10.79 18.09 18.31
C SER A 41 11.16 17.80 19.78
N THR A 42 11.98 16.78 20.00
CA THR A 42 12.47 16.43 21.33
C THR A 42 13.38 17.52 21.88
N TYR A 43 14.25 18.10 21.05
CA TYR A 43 15.14 19.20 21.47
C TYR A 43 14.37 20.43 21.93
N PHE A 44 13.28 20.82 21.24
CA PHE A 44 12.52 22.02 21.57
C PHE A 44 11.48 21.81 22.66
N SER A 45 10.84 20.66 22.76
CA SER A 45 9.67 20.46 23.61
C SER A 45 9.55 19.04 24.20
N GLY A 46 10.62 18.26 24.18
CA GLY A 46 10.60 16.89 24.69
C GLY A 46 9.60 16.00 23.93
N LEU A 47 9.13 14.96 24.58
CA LEU A 47 8.17 14.01 24.00
C LEU A 47 6.82 14.66 23.66
N TYR A 48 6.44 15.73 24.35
CA TYR A 48 5.25 16.52 23.99
C TYR A 48 5.39 17.14 22.59
N GLY A 49 6.59 17.64 22.26
CA GLY A 49 6.89 18.15 20.92
C GLY A 49 6.70 17.11 19.82
N VAL A 50 7.08 15.86 20.07
CA VAL A 50 6.85 14.75 19.12
C VAL A 50 5.35 14.51 18.90
N GLY A 51 4.54 14.56 19.96
CA GLY A 51 3.08 14.45 19.83
C GLY A 51 2.48 15.60 19.01
N ILE A 52 2.93 16.83 19.24
CA ILE A 52 2.50 17.99 18.45
C ILE A 52 2.93 17.87 16.98
N ALA A 53 4.13 17.35 16.71
CA ALA A 53 4.58 17.11 15.34
C ALA A 53 3.67 16.06 14.62
N ALA A 54 3.25 15.00 15.33
CA ALA A 54 2.29 14.04 14.81
C ALA A 54 0.94 14.68 14.46
N VAL A 55 0.40 15.52 15.35
CA VAL A 55 -0.85 16.26 15.11
C VAL A 55 -0.70 17.23 13.94
N GLY A 56 0.41 17.95 13.86
CA GLY A 56 0.73 18.83 12.74
C GLY A 56 0.76 18.08 11.40
N MET A 57 1.41 16.93 11.39
CA MET A 57 1.44 16.06 10.21
C MET A 57 0.04 15.57 9.83
N LEU A 58 -0.79 15.21 10.79
CA LEU A 58 -2.16 14.74 10.57
C LEU A 58 -3.15 15.85 10.22
N SER A 59 -2.77 17.11 10.29
CA SER A 59 -3.68 18.24 10.02
C SER A 59 -4.24 18.22 8.60
N THR A 60 -3.54 17.64 7.63
CA THR A 60 -3.94 17.51 6.23
C THR A 60 -4.46 16.12 5.86
N VAL A 61 -4.62 15.22 6.84
CA VAL A 61 -4.97 13.81 6.58
C VAL A 61 -6.29 13.65 5.83
N GLY A 62 -7.28 14.49 6.11
CA GLY A 62 -8.58 14.42 5.45
C GLY A 62 -8.48 14.56 3.94
N ILE A 63 -7.75 15.58 3.47
CA ILE A 63 -7.57 15.81 2.03
C ILE A 63 -6.64 14.74 1.43
N THR A 64 -5.60 14.33 2.14
CA THR A 64 -4.67 13.30 1.66
C THR A 64 -5.37 11.96 1.47
N MET A 65 -6.23 11.57 2.40
CA MET A 65 -7.01 10.32 2.29
C MET A 65 -8.10 10.42 1.22
N ALA A 66 -8.71 11.58 1.01
CA ALA A 66 -9.66 11.79 -0.07
C ALA A 66 -9.02 11.60 -1.44
N ILE A 67 -7.80 12.10 -1.62
CA ILE A 67 -7.04 11.94 -2.86
C ILE A 67 -6.54 10.49 -3.01
N ASP A 68 -6.18 9.81 -1.92
CA ASP A 68 -5.82 8.40 -1.94
C ASP A 68 -7.00 7.53 -2.42
N ALA A 69 -8.21 7.80 -1.93
CA ALA A 69 -9.43 7.12 -2.36
C ALA A 69 -9.81 7.42 -3.82
N TYR A 70 -9.37 8.55 -4.37
CA TYR A 70 -9.57 8.91 -5.77
C TYR A 70 -8.80 8.00 -6.73
N GLY A 71 -7.63 7.50 -6.36
CA GLY A 71 -6.77 6.65 -7.21
C GLY A 71 -7.51 5.46 -7.82
N PRO A 72 -8.13 4.58 -7.02
CA PRO A 72 -8.92 3.46 -7.56
C PRO A 72 -10.09 3.87 -8.46
N VAL A 73 -10.68 5.04 -8.23
CA VAL A 73 -11.76 5.56 -9.09
C VAL A 73 -11.22 5.94 -10.47
N ALA A 74 -10.06 6.60 -10.52
CA ALA A 74 -9.40 6.98 -11.76
C ALA A 74 -8.94 5.75 -12.56
N ASP A 75 -8.34 4.76 -11.89
CA ASP A 75 -7.92 3.49 -12.48
C ASP A 75 -9.11 2.74 -13.11
N ASN A 76 -10.19 2.58 -12.36
CA ASN A 76 -11.41 1.96 -12.87
C ASN A 76 -12.02 2.74 -14.05
N ALA A 77 -12.02 4.07 -13.99
CA ALA A 77 -12.50 4.91 -15.11
C ALA A 77 -11.67 4.70 -16.37
N GLY A 78 -10.35 4.58 -16.24
CA GLY A 78 -9.43 4.23 -17.33
C GLY A 78 -9.76 2.86 -17.92
N GLY A 79 -9.95 1.85 -17.09
CA GLY A 79 -10.34 0.52 -17.51
C GLY A 79 -11.69 0.49 -18.26
N ILE A 80 -12.69 1.21 -17.78
CA ILE A 80 -13.99 1.33 -18.44
C ILE A 80 -13.85 2.02 -19.80
N ALA A 81 -13.08 3.10 -19.89
CA ALA A 81 -12.83 3.83 -21.13
C ALA A 81 -12.16 2.92 -22.19
N GLU A 82 -11.20 2.09 -21.75
CA GLU A 82 -10.53 1.12 -22.62
C GLU A 82 -11.47 0.03 -23.10
N MET A 83 -12.14 -0.65 -22.20
CA MET A 83 -13.06 -1.76 -22.53
C MET A 83 -14.28 -1.31 -23.36
N SER A 84 -14.70 -0.06 -23.21
CA SER A 84 -15.79 0.53 -24.00
C SER A 84 -15.37 1.00 -25.38
N GLY A 85 -14.10 0.90 -25.75
CA GLY A 85 -13.57 1.35 -27.03
C GLY A 85 -13.69 2.86 -27.24
N MET A 86 -13.60 3.65 -26.18
CA MET A 86 -13.65 5.11 -26.27
C MET A 86 -12.48 5.67 -27.07
N LYS A 87 -12.64 6.88 -27.59
CA LYS A 87 -11.61 7.55 -28.38
C LYS A 87 -10.32 7.74 -27.58
N SER A 88 -9.17 7.78 -28.28
CA SER A 88 -7.85 7.98 -27.68
C SER A 88 -7.76 9.22 -26.79
N GLU A 89 -8.45 10.30 -27.17
CA GLU A 89 -8.50 11.55 -26.39
C GLU A 89 -9.07 11.34 -24.98
N VAL A 90 -10.06 10.46 -24.83
CA VAL A 90 -10.63 10.10 -23.51
C VAL A 90 -9.63 9.29 -22.72
N ARG A 91 -8.94 8.35 -23.37
CA ARG A 91 -7.90 7.54 -22.77
C ARG A 91 -6.74 8.40 -22.23
N GLU A 92 -6.25 9.35 -23.00
CA GLU A 92 -5.19 10.26 -22.54
C GLU A 92 -5.56 11.00 -21.26
N ILE A 93 -6.84 11.41 -21.13
CA ILE A 93 -7.32 12.06 -19.91
C ILE A 93 -7.39 11.09 -18.75
N THR A 94 -7.99 9.90 -18.95
CA THR A 94 -8.13 8.90 -17.86
C THR A 94 -6.79 8.36 -17.42
N ASP A 95 -5.85 8.12 -18.33
CA ASP A 95 -4.50 7.65 -18.01
C ASP A 95 -3.72 8.70 -17.21
N SER A 96 -3.85 9.99 -17.57
CA SER A 96 -3.24 11.09 -16.81
C SER A 96 -3.82 11.20 -15.39
N LEU A 97 -5.13 10.98 -15.23
CA LEU A 97 -5.79 10.99 -13.94
C LEU A 97 -5.38 9.78 -13.09
N ASP A 98 -5.21 8.61 -13.69
CA ASP A 98 -4.73 7.40 -13.02
C ASP A 98 -3.27 7.56 -12.55
N GLU A 99 -2.39 8.09 -13.38
CA GLU A 99 -1.00 8.38 -12.99
C GLU A 99 -0.93 9.33 -11.79
N LEU A 100 -1.78 10.36 -11.76
CA LEU A 100 -1.88 11.28 -10.63
C LEU A 100 -2.40 10.56 -9.36
N GLY A 101 -3.40 9.70 -9.51
CA GLY A 101 -3.94 8.88 -8.42
C GLY A 101 -2.89 7.96 -7.80
N ASN A 102 -2.17 7.23 -8.62
CA ASN A 102 -1.10 6.32 -8.20
C ASN A 102 0.05 7.04 -7.47
N THR A 103 0.48 8.19 -7.99
CA THR A 103 1.50 9.02 -7.37
C THR A 103 1.05 9.53 -6.00
N THR A 104 -0.19 9.99 -5.90
CA THR A 104 -0.73 10.51 -4.63
C THR A 104 -0.93 9.41 -3.61
N ALA A 105 -1.37 8.22 -4.01
CA ALA A 105 -1.47 7.05 -3.13
C ALA A 105 -0.10 6.68 -2.53
N ALA A 106 0.96 6.73 -3.32
CA ALA A 106 2.32 6.48 -2.83
C ALA A 106 2.78 7.51 -1.79
N ILE A 107 2.47 8.80 -2.00
CA ILE A 107 2.77 9.88 -1.05
C ILE A 107 1.93 9.71 0.22
N GLY A 108 0.65 9.40 0.10
CA GLY A 108 -0.27 9.17 1.22
C GLY A 108 0.18 8.03 2.14
N LYS A 109 0.72 6.95 1.58
CA LYS A 109 1.31 5.84 2.37
C LYS A 109 2.51 6.29 3.20
N GLY A 110 3.44 7.02 2.61
CA GLY A 110 4.60 7.56 3.33
C GLY A 110 4.20 8.49 4.47
N PHE A 111 3.21 9.32 4.23
CA PHE A 111 2.62 10.21 5.21
C PHE A 111 1.96 9.45 6.37
N ALA A 112 1.14 8.45 6.09
CA ALA A 112 0.48 7.62 7.09
C ALA A 112 1.49 6.86 7.97
N ILE A 113 2.55 6.31 7.38
CA ILE A 113 3.62 5.61 8.11
C ILE A 113 4.37 6.58 9.04
N GLY A 114 4.71 7.77 8.56
CA GLY A 114 5.40 8.78 9.35
C GLY A 114 4.57 9.26 10.55
N ALA A 115 3.30 9.57 10.33
CA ALA A 115 2.38 9.95 11.40
C ALA A 115 2.19 8.82 12.43
N ALA A 116 2.10 7.57 11.98
CA ALA A 116 1.99 6.41 12.87
C ALA A 116 3.23 6.23 13.74
N ALA A 117 4.43 6.43 13.20
CA ALA A 117 5.68 6.35 13.96
C ALA A 117 5.75 7.42 15.07
N LEU A 118 5.37 8.66 14.75
CA LEU A 118 5.33 9.74 15.73
C LEU A 118 4.24 9.51 16.79
N ALA A 119 3.07 9.04 16.39
CA ALA A 119 1.97 8.67 17.28
C ALA A 119 2.37 7.53 18.23
N ALA A 120 3.07 6.51 17.74
CA ALA A 120 3.56 5.40 18.55
C ALA A 120 4.49 5.91 19.67
N LEU A 121 5.41 6.83 19.36
CA LEU A 121 6.28 7.44 20.38
C LEU A 121 5.49 8.21 21.43
N ALA A 122 4.47 8.97 21.01
CA ALA A 122 3.60 9.70 21.94
C ALA A 122 2.79 8.74 22.84
N ILE A 123 2.29 7.63 22.29
CA ILE A 123 1.55 6.60 23.04
C ILE A 123 2.48 5.89 24.04
N ILE A 124 3.71 5.55 23.64
CA ILE A 124 4.70 4.96 24.55
C ILE A 124 4.98 5.90 25.71
N ALA A 125 5.16 7.20 25.45
CA ALA A 125 5.38 8.19 26.50
C ALA A 125 4.18 8.31 27.47
N ALA A 126 2.96 8.30 26.93
CA ALA A 126 1.74 8.32 27.75
C ALA A 126 1.58 7.03 28.59
N TYR A 127 1.93 5.88 28.02
CA TYR A 127 1.93 4.61 28.73
C TYR A 127 2.92 4.59 29.89
N MET A 128 4.15 5.03 29.65
CA MET A 128 5.18 5.11 30.69
C MET A 128 4.72 5.96 31.88
N LEU A 129 4.12 7.10 31.57
CA LEU A 129 3.57 7.99 32.62
C LEU A 129 2.42 7.33 33.38
N ALA A 130 1.49 6.69 32.68
CA ALA A 130 0.31 6.05 33.29
C ALA A 130 0.65 4.79 34.11
N ALA A 131 1.69 4.06 33.68
CA ALA A 131 2.15 2.81 34.31
C ALA A 131 3.25 3.04 35.36
N ASP A 132 3.63 4.31 35.63
CA ASP A 132 4.74 4.68 36.54
C ASP A 132 6.08 3.98 36.16
N VAL A 133 6.34 3.91 34.88
CA VAL A 133 7.57 3.31 34.31
C VAL A 133 8.55 4.44 33.97
N GLU A 134 9.64 4.52 34.70
CA GLU A 134 10.63 5.58 34.50
C GLU A 134 11.46 5.38 33.24
N GLN A 135 11.76 4.13 32.90
CA GLN A 135 12.62 3.81 31.76
C GLN A 135 12.25 2.48 31.11
N LEU A 136 12.28 2.44 29.79
CA LEU A 136 12.23 1.22 28.97
C LEU A 136 13.65 0.96 28.44
N SER A 137 14.32 -0.02 28.98
CA SER A 137 15.67 -0.37 28.58
C SER A 137 15.70 -1.51 27.56
N LEU A 138 16.48 -1.37 26.50
CA LEU A 138 16.58 -2.38 25.45
C LEU A 138 17.31 -3.66 25.91
N ASP A 139 18.03 -3.60 27.02
CA ASP A 139 18.68 -4.75 27.64
C ASP A 139 17.77 -5.52 28.63
N ASP A 140 16.56 -4.99 28.92
CA ASP A 140 15.56 -5.76 29.65
C ASP A 140 14.98 -6.87 28.75
N PRO A 141 15.10 -8.16 29.18
CA PRO A 141 14.58 -9.27 28.40
C PRO A 141 13.07 -9.16 28.08
N LYS A 142 12.27 -8.56 28.97
CA LYS A 142 10.83 -8.37 28.76
C LYS A 142 10.55 -7.38 27.64
N VAL A 143 11.31 -6.28 27.59
CA VAL A 143 11.23 -5.28 26.53
C VAL A 143 11.63 -5.90 25.19
N LEU A 144 12.73 -6.68 25.19
CA LEU A 144 13.20 -7.36 24.00
C LEU A 144 12.20 -8.39 23.47
N MET A 145 11.59 -9.18 24.35
CA MET A 145 10.51 -10.11 23.98
C MET A 145 9.34 -9.37 23.33
N GLY A 146 8.90 -8.26 23.93
CA GLY A 146 7.83 -7.43 23.38
C GLY A 146 8.18 -6.88 21.99
N MET A 147 9.41 -6.45 21.79
CA MET A 147 9.92 -5.95 20.51
C MET A 147 9.92 -7.05 19.43
N PHE A 148 10.38 -8.27 19.74
CA PHE A 148 10.33 -9.38 18.79
C PHE A 148 8.91 -9.77 18.39
N ILE A 149 8.00 -9.86 19.37
CA ILE A 149 6.59 -10.14 19.10
C ILE A 149 5.98 -9.01 18.25
N GLY A 150 6.14 -7.76 18.66
CA GLY A 150 5.64 -6.62 17.91
C GLY A 150 6.22 -6.51 16.51
N GLY A 151 7.51 -6.74 16.36
CA GLY A 151 8.20 -6.74 15.06
C GLY A 151 7.77 -7.86 14.12
N SER A 152 7.22 -8.97 14.62
CA SER A 152 6.70 -10.07 13.80
C SER A 152 5.31 -9.79 13.22
N ILE A 153 4.52 -8.91 13.85
CA ILE A 153 3.13 -8.64 13.46
C ILE A 153 3.00 -8.12 12.02
N PRO A 154 3.81 -7.15 11.55
CA PRO A 154 3.73 -6.71 10.16
C PRO A 154 3.94 -7.81 9.13
N PHE A 155 4.84 -8.75 9.41
CA PHE A 155 5.09 -9.89 8.51
C PHE A 155 3.91 -10.85 8.50
N LEU A 156 3.31 -11.12 9.67
CA LEU A 156 2.12 -11.95 9.77
C LEU A 156 0.94 -11.34 9.01
N VAL A 157 0.65 -10.06 9.23
CA VAL A 157 -0.43 -9.34 8.55
C VAL A 157 -0.20 -9.32 7.04
N SER A 158 1.02 -9.03 6.59
CA SER A 158 1.37 -9.03 5.17
C SER A 158 1.18 -10.42 4.55
N SER A 159 1.58 -11.48 5.23
CA SER A 159 1.42 -12.86 4.75
C SER A 159 -0.05 -13.22 4.59
N ILE A 160 -0.88 -12.94 5.59
CA ILE A 160 -2.33 -13.21 5.55
C ILE A 160 -2.99 -12.42 4.41
N THR A 161 -2.65 -11.14 4.27
CA THR A 161 -3.19 -10.28 3.22
C THR A 161 -2.80 -10.78 1.83
N MET A 162 -1.53 -11.14 1.62
CA MET A 162 -1.07 -11.65 0.32
C MET A 162 -1.77 -12.97 -0.04
N THR A 163 -1.99 -13.86 0.93
CA THR A 163 -2.72 -15.10 0.70
C THR A 163 -4.17 -14.81 0.31
N ALA A 164 -4.87 -13.96 1.06
CA ALA A 164 -6.25 -13.61 0.78
C ALA A 164 -6.45 -12.96 -0.59
N VAL A 165 -5.53 -12.06 -1.00
CA VAL A 165 -5.53 -11.46 -2.34
C VAL A 165 -5.29 -12.51 -3.42
N GLY A 166 -4.38 -13.45 -3.16
CA GLY A 166 -4.10 -14.56 -4.08
C GLY A 166 -5.31 -15.48 -4.27
N ASP A 167 -5.99 -15.82 -3.21
CA ASP A 167 -7.20 -16.66 -3.24
C ASP A 167 -8.33 -15.97 -4.01
N ALA A 168 -8.61 -14.69 -3.72
CA ALA A 168 -9.61 -13.92 -4.45
C ALA A 168 -9.29 -13.80 -5.95
N ALA A 169 -8.02 -13.56 -6.30
CA ALA A 169 -7.60 -13.53 -7.70
C ALA A 169 -7.80 -14.90 -8.39
N PHE A 170 -7.55 -15.99 -7.66
CA PHE A 170 -7.75 -17.35 -8.19
C PHE A 170 -9.23 -17.65 -8.44
N GLU A 171 -10.12 -17.25 -7.53
CA GLU A 171 -11.58 -17.40 -7.71
C GLU A 171 -12.08 -16.65 -8.94
N MET A 172 -11.60 -15.43 -9.16
CA MET A 172 -11.91 -14.65 -10.37
C MET A 172 -11.43 -15.35 -11.66
N ILE A 173 -10.21 -15.91 -11.65
CA ILE A 173 -9.66 -16.66 -12.77
C ILE A 173 -10.52 -17.89 -13.07
N GLU A 174 -10.96 -18.62 -12.05
CA GLU A 174 -11.82 -19.79 -12.23
C GLU A 174 -13.19 -19.41 -12.81
N GLU A 175 -13.78 -18.31 -12.38
CA GLU A 175 -15.03 -17.80 -12.93
C GLU A 175 -14.86 -17.40 -14.42
N ILE A 176 -13.81 -16.69 -14.77
CA ILE A 176 -13.51 -16.33 -16.16
C ILE A 176 -13.33 -17.59 -17.02
N ARG A 177 -12.60 -18.58 -16.53
CA ARG A 177 -12.42 -19.86 -17.22
C ARG A 177 -13.72 -20.63 -17.38
N ARG A 178 -14.60 -20.57 -16.37
CA ARG A 178 -15.93 -21.16 -16.44
C ARG A 178 -16.75 -20.51 -17.57
N GLN A 179 -16.77 -19.18 -17.63
CA GLN A 179 -17.49 -18.44 -18.66
C GLN A 179 -17.00 -18.78 -20.06
N PHE A 180 -15.69 -18.87 -20.27
CA PHE A 180 -15.13 -19.31 -21.57
C PHE A 180 -15.56 -20.71 -21.98
N ARG A 181 -15.83 -21.60 -21.02
CA ARG A 181 -16.30 -22.98 -21.32
C ARG A 181 -17.81 -23.04 -21.53
N GLU A 182 -18.59 -22.25 -20.81
CA GLU A 182 -20.04 -22.37 -20.73
C GLU A 182 -20.82 -21.40 -21.60
N ILE A 183 -20.23 -20.26 -21.97
CA ILE A 183 -20.88 -19.26 -22.83
C ILE A 183 -20.39 -19.45 -24.27
N PRO A 184 -21.23 -20.01 -25.16
CA PRO A 184 -20.84 -20.24 -26.54
C PRO A 184 -20.57 -18.95 -27.31
N GLY A 185 -19.41 -18.86 -27.91
CA GLY A 185 -19.01 -17.68 -28.70
C GLY A 185 -18.30 -16.60 -27.90
N LEU A 186 -18.12 -16.76 -26.59
CA LEU A 186 -17.38 -15.78 -25.78
C LEU A 186 -15.90 -15.69 -26.19
N LEU A 187 -15.25 -16.83 -26.41
CA LEU A 187 -13.85 -16.90 -26.88
C LEU A 187 -13.65 -16.26 -28.26
N GLU A 188 -14.68 -16.32 -29.13
CA GLU A 188 -14.66 -15.73 -30.46
C GLU A 188 -15.16 -14.27 -30.48
N GLY A 189 -15.45 -13.68 -29.33
CA GLY A 189 -15.96 -12.31 -29.23
C GLY A 189 -17.36 -12.13 -29.80
N LYS A 190 -18.17 -13.21 -29.88
CA LYS A 190 -19.55 -13.19 -30.41
C LYS A 190 -20.62 -13.16 -29.32
N ALA A 191 -20.24 -13.35 -28.07
CA ALA A 191 -21.10 -13.28 -26.90
C ALA A 191 -20.49 -12.35 -25.85
N GLU A 192 -21.34 -11.77 -25.01
CA GLU A 192 -20.90 -10.92 -23.91
C GLU A 192 -20.66 -11.76 -22.64
N PRO A 193 -19.66 -11.40 -21.82
CA PRO A 193 -19.41 -12.05 -20.53
C PRO A 193 -20.47 -11.70 -19.50
N ASP A 194 -20.69 -12.57 -18.53
CA ASP A 194 -21.50 -12.31 -17.35
C ASP A 194 -20.65 -11.54 -16.30
N ASN A 195 -20.63 -10.24 -16.45
CA ASN A 195 -19.83 -9.36 -15.58
C ASN A 195 -20.36 -9.34 -14.13
N ALA A 196 -21.65 -9.58 -13.93
CA ALA A 196 -22.23 -9.60 -12.58
C ALA A 196 -21.64 -10.74 -11.75
N LYS A 197 -21.48 -11.92 -12.34
CA LYS A 197 -20.84 -13.07 -11.67
C LYS A 197 -19.33 -12.93 -11.43
N CYS A 198 -18.66 -12.03 -12.14
CA CYS A 198 -17.26 -11.73 -11.84
C CYS A 198 -17.09 -10.81 -10.62
N VAL A 199 -18.17 -10.11 -10.24
CA VAL A 199 -18.15 -9.15 -9.13
C VAL A 199 -18.69 -9.76 -7.83
N ASP A 200 -19.59 -10.76 -7.92
CA ASP A 200 -20.13 -11.52 -6.79
C ASP A 200 -19.07 -12.43 -6.13
#